data_6b28fcebf6120486ad04cc49777086e1
#
_entry.id   6b28fcebf6120486ad04cc49777086e1
#
_cell.length_a   1.000
_cell.length_b   1.000
_cell.length_c   1.000
_cell.angle_alpha   90.00
_cell.angle_beta   90.00
_cell.angle_gamma   90.00
#
_symmetry.space_group_name_H-M   'P 1'
#
loop_
_entity.id
_entity.type
_entity.pdbx_description
1 polymer ?
#
loop_
_entity_poly.entity_id
_entity_poly.type
_entity_poly.pdbx_seq_one_letter_code
_entity_poly.pdbx_strand_id
1 'polypeptide(L)'
;MVIPAELFQVKYAAETRVFLSNFFSRITIVTFRKLVFDDIQQEVVLLLCEKDLADNHGIRVVEVENLVELENIDFDIIHQSDVKYLDHSTEKWTKYFLNEDEIQLLRKIKSDNRILPCSTIMDVDVGIVTGKNNFFMLNKETVSEKKLMPYTTHVVGKSNYFKGIVYNEEDFQKNSEANLPVYLFIPPAKDYATLPKECRDYISYGETQKYHEGYKCSIRKLWYLTPSLWTPDAFVLRQVGDYPKLILNQAEASSTDTIHRVRFKTKAISGETIALSYLNSLTFAFSEITGRSYGGGVLTFEPTEIEELPLPILGKHNIDFKRVDSLIRQRKIEEVLDIVDRELLIKQLKFSEKEVKTLRGIWKKLSGRRTNRKSK
;
A
#
# COMPACT_ATOMS: atom_id res chain seq x y z
N MET A 1 6.31 25.26 -13.88
CA MET A 1 7.35 24.22 -13.85
C MET A 1 6.72 22.87 -14.16
N VAL A 2 7.44 22.00 -14.87
CA VAL A 2 7.06 20.58 -15.03
C VAL A 2 7.73 19.82 -13.88
N ILE A 3 6.94 19.11 -13.06
CA ILE A 3 7.45 18.40 -11.89
C ILE A 3 6.83 17.02 -11.78
N PRO A 4 7.49 16.05 -11.15
CA PRO A 4 6.89 14.78 -10.80
C PRO A 4 5.74 14.96 -9.79
N ALA A 5 4.63 14.26 -9.99
CA ALA A 5 3.50 14.29 -9.04
C ALA A 5 3.86 13.70 -7.66
N GLU A 6 4.98 13.04 -7.54
CA GLU A 6 5.54 12.57 -6.26
C GLU A 6 5.68 13.71 -5.24
N LEU A 7 5.93 14.95 -5.69
CA LEU A 7 5.94 16.12 -4.80
C LEU A 7 4.71 16.17 -3.89
N PHE A 8 3.55 15.72 -4.36
CA PHE A 8 2.29 15.76 -3.59
C PHE A 8 2.17 14.63 -2.56
N GLN A 9 2.90 13.54 -2.76
CA GLN A 9 2.65 12.26 -2.11
C GLN A 9 3.75 11.81 -1.15
N VAL A 10 5.02 12.20 -1.40
CA VAL A 10 6.14 11.67 -0.63
C VAL A 10 6.42 12.49 0.64
N LYS A 11 6.85 11.81 1.69
CA LYS A 11 7.11 12.42 3.00
C LYS A 11 8.30 13.37 2.96
N TYR A 12 9.36 13.03 2.21
CA TYR A 12 10.55 13.88 2.10
C TYR A 12 10.30 15.21 1.37
N ALA A 13 9.21 15.34 0.60
CA ALA A 13 8.81 16.61 -0.01
C ALA A 13 7.92 17.50 0.88
N ALA A 14 7.69 17.10 2.13
CA ALA A 14 6.82 17.85 3.05
C ALA A 14 7.29 19.30 3.23
N GLU A 15 8.58 19.50 3.51
CA GLU A 15 9.18 20.84 3.68
C GLU A 15 9.08 21.68 2.40
N THR A 16 9.21 21.05 1.24
CA THR A 16 9.02 21.76 -0.05
C THR A 16 7.58 22.22 -0.21
N ARG A 17 6.59 21.39 0.16
CA ARG A 17 5.17 21.79 0.13
C ARG A 17 4.89 22.93 1.09
N VAL A 18 5.44 22.90 2.31
CA VAL A 18 5.34 23.98 3.29
C VAL A 18 5.97 25.27 2.76
N PHE A 19 7.17 25.17 2.16
CA PHE A 19 7.81 26.33 1.53
C PHE A 19 6.93 26.94 0.44
N LEU A 20 6.45 26.13 -0.50
CA LEU A 20 5.60 26.59 -1.60
C LEU A 20 4.32 27.27 -1.09
N SER A 21 3.65 26.67 -0.09
CA SER A 21 2.41 27.20 0.47
C SER A 21 2.59 28.52 1.22
N ASN A 22 3.75 28.74 1.83
CA ASN A 22 4.05 29.97 2.54
C ASN A 22 4.58 31.08 1.60
N PHE A 23 5.25 30.70 0.52
CA PHE A 23 5.90 31.64 -0.37
C PHE A 23 5.00 32.20 -1.47
N PHE A 24 4.05 31.36 -1.96
CA PHE A 24 3.15 31.75 -3.04
C PHE A 24 1.73 31.95 -2.55
N SER A 25 1.10 33.02 -3.04
CA SER A 25 -0.29 33.34 -2.71
C SER A 25 -1.28 32.42 -3.44
N ARG A 26 -0.96 32.06 -4.69
CA ARG A 26 -1.77 31.16 -5.51
C ARG A 26 -0.90 30.06 -6.11
N ILE A 27 -1.40 28.84 -6.02
CA ILE A 27 -0.79 27.66 -6.64
C ILE A 27 -1.84 26.99 -7.54
N THR A 28 -1.51 26.83 -8.82
CA THR A 28 -2.34 26.08 -9.77
C THR A 28 -1.58 24.84 -10.20
N ILE A 29 -2.22 23.70 -10.05
CA ILE A 29 -1.72 22.37 -10.43
C ILE A 29 -2.52 21.93 -11.66
N VAL A 30 -1.84 21.75 -12.79
CA VAL A 30 -2.46 21.12 -13.98
C VAL A 30 -1.99 19.67 -14.03
N THR A 31 -2.92 18.74 -14.03
CA THR A 31 -2.68 17.29 -14.08
C THR A 31 -3.24 16.69 -15.35
N PHE A 32 -2.74 15.51 -15.71
CA PHE A 32 -3.13 14.83 -16.93
C PHE A 32 -3.84 13.50 -16.59
N ARG A 33 -4.92 13.17 -17.30
CA ARG A 33 -5.59 11.87 -17.18
C ARG A 33 -4.78 10.74 -17.80
N LYS A 34 -3.98 11.05 -18.84
CA LYS A 34 -3.06 10.11 -19.49
C LYS A 34 -1.62 10.46 -19.15
N LEU A 35 -0.72 9.48 -19.25
CA LEU A 35 0.71 9.75 -19.14
C LEU A 35 1.16 10.61 -20.32
N VAL A 36 1.96 11.62 -20.02
CA VAL A 36 2.43 12.62 -21.01
C VAL A 36 3.63 12.10 -21.81
N PHE A 37 4.47 11.27 -21.18
CA PHE A 37 5.68 10.72 -21.79
C PHE A 37 5.53 9.22 -22.03
N ASP A 38 5.68 8.75 -23.27
CA ASP A 38 5.40 7.36 -23.67
C ASP A 38 6.29 6.33 -22.95
N ASP A 39 7.55 6.66 -22.69
CA ASP A 39 8.54 5.75 -22.11
C ASP A 39 8.69 5.88 -20.58
N ILE A 40 7.94 6.78 -19.94
CA ILE A 40 8.06 7.07 -18.52
C ILE A 40 6.75 6.79 -17.81
N GLN A 41 6.76 5.77 -16.95
CA GLN A 41 5.60 5.44 -16.09
C GLN A 41 5.49 6.36 -14.86
N GLN A 42 5.87 7.62 -14.99
CA GLN A 42 5.81 8.60 -13.92
C GLN A 42 4.79 9.68 -14.26
N GLU A 43 3.91 9.95 -13.32
CA GLU A 43 2.98 11.08 -13.43
C GLU A 43 3.78 12.39 -13.33
N VAL A 44 3.55 13.28 -14.28
CA VAL A 44 4.04 14.67 -14.22
C VAL A 44 2.86 15.62 -14.11
N VAL A 45 3.13 16.78 -13.54
CA VAL A 45 2.17 17.87 -13.41
C VAL A 45 2.83 19.19 -13.75
N LEU A 46 2.01 20.15 -14.16
CA LEU A 46 2.45 21.53 -14.26
C LEU A 46 2.13 22.22 -12.94
N LEU A 47 3.12 22.88 -12.38
CA LEU A 47 2.99 23.72 -11.20
C LEU A 47 3.17 25.19 -11.61
N LEU A 48 2.08 25.94 -11.50
CA LEU A 48 2.06 27.40 -11.71
C LEU A 48 1.90 28.05 -10.33
N CYS A 49 2.79 28.99 -10.03
CA CYS A 49 2.84 29.67 -8.73
C CYS A 49 2.86 31.18 -8.96
N GLU A 50 2.01 31.87 -8.25
CA GLU A 50 1.87 33.33 -8.32
C GLU A 50 2.10 33.94 -6.93
N LYS A 51 2.85 35.03 -6.88
CA LYS A 51 3.22 35.73 -5.68
C LYS A 51 2.54 37.11 -5.62
N ASP A 52 2.36 37.60 -4.40
CA ASP A 52 1.91 38.97 -4.14
C ASP A 52 0.53 39.36 -4.70
N LEU A 53 -0.41 38.38 -4.74
CA LEU A 53 -1.81 38.63 -5.07
C LEU A 53 -2.58 39.06 -3.81
N ALA A 54 -3.17 40.26 -3.81
CA ALA A 54 -3.87 40.82 -2.65
C ALA A 54 -5.11 39.99 -2.25
N ASP A 55 -5.84 39.38 -3.20
CA ASP A 55 -7.18 38.88 -2.97
C ASP A 55 -7.47 37.48 -3.54
N ASN A 56 -6.53 36.57 -3.62
CA ASN A 56 -6.89 35.25 -4.16
C ASN A 56 -5.90 34.17 -3.72
N HIS A 57 -5.79 33.98 -2.41
CA HIS A 57 -4.94 32.94 -1.83
C HIS A 57 -5.57 31.57 -1.98
N GLY A 58 -4.80 30.57 -2.40
CA GLY A 58 -5.28 29.21 -2.43
C GLY A 58 -4.62 28.31 -3.47
N ILE A 59 -5.13 27.10 -3.54
CA ILE A 59 -4.68 26.08 -4.47
C ILE A 59 -5.82 25.65 -5.38
N ARG A 60 -5.51 25.51 -6.66
CA ARG A 60 -6.42 24.97 -7.69
C ARG A 60 -5.84 23.70 -8.27
N VAL A 61 -6.70 22.78 -8.66
CA VAL A 61 -6.33 21.59 -9.44
C VAL A 61 -7.20 21.55 -10.67
N VAL A 62 -6.55 21.61 -11.82
CA VAL A 62 -7.19 21.48 -13.13
C VAL A 62 -6.72 20.17 -13.75
N GLU A 63 -7.64 19.34 -14.21
CA GLU A 63 -7.32 18.07 -14.85
C GLU A 63 -7.67 18.15 -16.33
N VAL A 64 -6.67 17.90 -17.18
CA VAL A 64 -6.79 17.83 -18.63
C VAL A 64 -6.59 16.38 -19.10
N GLU A 65 -7.21 16.03 -20.24
CA GLU A 65 -7.10 14.68 -20.77
C GLU A 65 -5.67 14.35 -21.24
N ASN A 66 -5.07 15.27 -22.01
CA ASN A 66 -3.78 15.09 -22.66
C ASN A 66 -3.14 16.44 -23.06
N LEU A 67 -2.01 16.39 -23.77
CA LEU A 67 -1.31 17.58 -24.25
C LEU A 67 -2.10 18.39 -25.28
N VAL A 68 -2.91 17.74 -26.11
CA VAL A 68 -3.73 18.43 -27.14
C VAL A 68 -4.79 19.31 -26.47
N GLU A 69 -5.41 18.80 -25.40
CA GLU A 69 -6.34 19.62 -24.61
C GLU A 69 -5.62 20.76 -23.90
N LEU A 70 -4.40 20.53 -23.39
CA LEU A 70 -3.59 21.57 -22.78
C LEU A 70 -3.25 22.71 -23.76
N GLU A 71 -2.91 22.39 -25.02
CA GLU A 71 -2.61 23.39 -26.07
C GLU A 71 -3.82 24.28 -26.38
N ASN A 72 -5.03 23.74 -26.23
CA ASN A 72 -6.29 24.43 -26.51
C ASN A 72 -7.02 24.88 -25.24
N ILE A 73 -6.36 24.82 -24.08
CA ILE A 73 -7.02 25.17 -22.82
C ILE A 73 -7.36 26.65 -22.78
N ASP A 74 -8.60 26.96 -22.47
CA ASP A 74 -9.01 28.31 -22.16
C ASP A 74 -8.51 28.68 -20.76
N PHE A 75 -7.67 29.71 -20.67
CA PHE A 75 -7.17 30.20 -19.40
C PHE A 75 -8.29 30.68 -18.47
N ASP A 76 -9.43 31.09 -19.00
CA ASP A 76 -10.61 31.41 -18.19
C ASP A 76 -11.17 30.21 -17.46
N ILE A 77 -11.09 28.99 -18.01
CA ILE A 77 -11.45 27.74 -17.32
C ILE A 77 -10.55 27.54 -16.09
N ILE A 78 -9.25 27.80 -16.23
CA ILE A 78 -8.31 27.72 -15.10
C ILE A 78 -8.70 28.74 -14.03
N HIS A 79 -9.04 29.98 -14.42
CA HIS A 79 -9.40 31.03 -13.48
C HIS A 79 -10.76 30.81 -12.80
N GLN A 80 -11.69 30.12 -13.46
CA GLN A 80 -13.02 29.78 -12.93
C GLN A 80 -13.02 28.50 -12.07
N SER A 81 -11.93 27.71 -12.08
CA SER A 81 -11.86 26.48 -11.27
C SER A 81 -11.85 26.81 -9.77
N ASP A 82 -12.46 25.91 -8.97
CA ASP A 82 -12.61 26.07 -7.53
C ASP A 82 -11.25 26.28 -6.84
N VAL A 83 -11.15 27.38 -6.10
CA VAL A 83 -10.02 27.69 -5.23
C VAL A 83 -10.24 27.01 -3.89
N LYS A 84 -9.31 26.15 -3.50
CA LYS A 84 -9.33 25.47 -2.21
C LYS A 84 -8.39 26.18 -1.24
N TYR A 85 -8.72 26.08 0.05
CA TYR A 85 -7.87 26.61 1.10
C TYR A 85 -6.49 25.93 1.08
N LEU A 86 -5.44 26.70 0.93
CA LEU A 86 -4.06 26.23 0.94
C LEU A 86 -3.62 26.01 2.38
N ASP A 87 -3.44 24.77 2.73
CA ASP A 87 -2.96 24.35 4.04
C ASP A 87 -1.42 24.46 4.09
N HIS A 88 -0.90 25.15 5.09
CA HIS A 88 0.53 25.32 5.33
C HIS A 88 1.15 24.17 6.15
N SER A 89 0.42 23.07 6.33
CA SER A 89 0.88 21.88 7.02
C SER A 89 1.78 20.99 6.16
N THR A 90 2.40 20.00 6.79
CA THR A 90 3.18 18.95 6.10
C THR A 90 2.32 17.92 5.37
N GLU A 91 0.99 18.08 5.39
CA GLU A 91 0.07 17.12 4.78
C GLU A 91 0.30 16.91 3.28
N LYS A 92 -0.06 15.73 2.82
CA LYS A 92 0.04 15.38 1.39
C LYS A 92 -0.99 16.16 0.57
N TRP A 93 -0.56 16.69 -0.57
CA TRP A 93 -1.41 17.49 -1.46
C TRP A 93 -2.35 16.64 -2.34
N THR A 94 -2.28 15.32 -2.25
CA THR A 94 -3.27 14.42 -2.88
C THR A 94 -4.71 14.77 -2.50
N LYS A 95 -4.94 15.33 -1.31
CA LYS A 95 -6.26 15.81 -0.88
C LYS A 95 -6.88 16.87 -1.80
N TYR A 96 -6.06 17.66 -2.50
CA TYR A 96 -6.56 18.73 -3.36
C TYR A 96 -7.22 18.25 -4.68
N PHE A 97 -7.13 16.95 -4.98
CA PHE A 97 -7.97 16.33 -6.02
C PHE A 97 -9.45 16.15 -5.59
N LEU A 98 -9.75 16.42 -4.34
CA LEU A 98 -11.08 16.36 -3.74
C LEU A 98 -11.73 17.76 -3.73
N ASN A 99 -13.06 17.81 -3.61
CA ASN A 99 -13.75 19.07 -3.36
C ASN A 99 -13.64 19.49 -1.88
N GLU A 100 -14.07 20.71 -1.56
CA GLU A 100 -13.91 21.25 -0.21
C GLU A 100 -14.70 20.46 0.84
N ASP A 101 -15.93 20.02 0.53
CA ASP A 101 -16.75 19.22 1.46
C ASP A 101 -16.09 17.86 1.78
N GLU A 102 -15.50 17.22 0.77
CA GLU A 102 -14.75 15.98 0.92
C GLU A 102 -13.50 16.21 1.83
N ILE A 103 -12.77 17.31 1.61
CA ILE A 103 -11.60 17.68 2.43
C ILE A 103 -12.02 17.95 3.88
N GLN A 104 -13.11 18.70 4.09
CA GLN A 104 -13.60 19.00 5.44
C GLN A 104 -14.06 17.74 6.18
N LEU A 105 -14.69 16.79 5.49
CA LEU A 105 -15.03 15.49 6.08
C LEU A 105 -13.78 14.75 6.56
N LEU A 106 -12.72 14.71 5.75
CA LEU A 106 -11.47 14.05 6.13
C LEU A 106 -10.79 14.76 7.32
N ARG A 107 -10.82 16.08 7.38
CA ARG A 107 -10.31 16.85 8.52
C ARG A 107 -11.08 16.57 9.80
N LYS A 108 -12.43 16.53 9.72
CA LYS A 108 -13.29 16.14 10.82
C LYS A 108 -12.93 14.76 11.36
N ILE A 109 -12.71 13.79 10.49
CA ILE A 109 -12.35 12.42 10.86
C ILE A 109 -10.97 12.37 11.55
N LYS A 110 -9.98 13.11 11.05
CA LYS A 110 -8.65 13.18 11.67
C LYS A 110 -8.67 13.74 13.09
N SER A 111 -9.64 14.61 13.41
CA SER A 111 -9.83 15.17 14.76
C SER A 111 -10.69 14.30 15.67
N ASP A 112 -11.23 13.18 15.19
CA ASP A 112 -12.07 12.28 15.98
C ASP A 112 -11.21 11.31 16.80
N ASN A 113 -11.16 11.51 18.11
CA ASN A 113 -10.36 10.71 19.04
C ASN A 113 -10.78 9.23 19.13
N ARG A 114 -11.90 8.85 18.54
CA ARG A 114 -12.35 7.43 18.47
C ARG A 114 -11.65 6.67 17.35
N ILE A 115 -11.00 7.39 16.43
CA ILE A 115 -10.32 6.83 15.27
C ILE A 115 -8.83 7.00 15.46
N LEU A 116 -8.17 5.92 15.83
CA LEU A 116 -6.75 5.91 16.14
C LEU A 116 -5.93 5.47 14.90
N PRO A 117 -4.66 5.84 14.82
CA PRO A 117 -3.79 5.33 13.78
C PRO A 117 -3.51 3.84 13.98
N CYS A 118 -3.25 3.11 12.89
CA CYS A 118 -2.89 1.69 12.90
C CYS A 118 -1.74 1.38 13.88
N SER A 119 -0.78 2.30 14.03
CA SER A 119 0.34 2.18 14.98
C SER A 119 -0.06 1.96 16.44
N THR A 120 -1.29 2.30 16.82
CA THR A 120 -1.80 2.02 18.18
C THR A 120 -2.02 0.53 18.42
N ILE A 121 -2.29 -0.25 17.36
CA ILE A 121 -2.72 -1.65 17.45
C ILE A 121 -1.68 -2.59 16.88
N MET A 122 -0.90 -2.15 15.91
CA MET A 122 0.07 -2.99 15.22
C MET A 122 1.35 -2.25 14.88
N ASP A 123 2.45 -3.00 14.85
CA ASP A 123 3.70 -2.61 14.21
C ASP A 123 3.75 -3.19 12.81
N VAL A 124 4.26 -2.42 11.87
CA VAL A 124 4.43 -2.83 10.47
C VAL A 124 5.90 -2.81 10.11
N ASP A 125 6.38 -3.90 9.51
CA ASP A 125 7.79 -4.04 9.13
C ASP A 125 7.92 -4.54 7.69
N VAL A 126 9.03 -4.21 7.06
CA VAL A 126 9.31 -4.69 5.71
C VAL A 126 9.51 -6.20 5.72
N GLY A 127 9.02 -6.90 4.71
CA GLY A 127 9.31 -8.31 4.52
C GLY A 127 10.80 -8.58 4.30
N ILE A 128 11.18 -9.83 4.24
CA ILE A 128 12.58 -10.27 4.13
C ILE A 128 13.20 -9.76 2.83
N VAL A 129 14.29 -9.03 2.95
CA VAL A 129 15.12 -8.65 1.80
C VAL A 129 16.12 -9.78 1.54
N THR A 130 15.79 -10.69 0.65
CA THR A 130 16.62 -11.86 0.35
C THR A 130 17.94 -11.47 -0.34
N GLY A 131 17.92 -10.43 -1.15
CA GLY A 131 19.03 -10.03 -2.02
C GLY A 131 19.07 -10.80 -3.36
N LYS A 132 18.50 -12.00 -3.41
CA LYS A 132 18.38 -12.81 -4.64
C LYS A 132 17.21 -13.78 -4.55
N ASN A 133 16.02 -13.31 -4.89
CA ASN A 133 14.79 -14.11 -4.76
C ASN A 133 14.88 -15.45 -5.51
N ASN A 134 15.49 -15.50 -6.69
CA ASN A 134 15.65 -16.73 -7.47
C ASN A 134 16.50 -17.81 -6.79
N PHE A 135 17.30 -17.46 -5.79
CA PHE A 135 18.05 -18.42 -4.99
C PHE A 135 17.32 -18.80 -3.70
N PHE A 136 16.75 -17.81 -3.03
CA PHE A 136 16.18 -18.04 -1.70
C PHE A 136 14.73 -18.53 -1.75
N MET A 137 13.96 -18.14 -2.80
CA MET A 137 12.57 -18.55 -2.94
C MET A 137 12.44 -19.71 -3.91
N LEU A 138 12.01 -20.84 -3.41
CA LEU A 138 11.95 -22.11 -4.12
C LEU A 138 10.50 -22.55 -4.37
N ASN A 139 10.30 -23.24 -5.47
CA ASN A 139 9.06 -23.99 -5.73
C ASN A 139 9.19 -25.42 -5.22
N LYS A 140 8.07 -26.15 -5.17
CA LYS A 140 7.98 -27.51 -4.68
C LYS A 140 8.89 -28.47 -5.43
N GLU A 141 9.00 -28.34 -6.75
CA GLU A 141 9.84 -29.17 -7.62
C GLU A 141 11.32 -29.03 -7.23
N THR A 142 11.85 -27.83 -7.16
CA THR A 142 13.24 -27.55 -6.77
C THR A 142 13.54 -28.05 -5.36
N VAL A 143 12.64 -27.83 -4.41
CA VAL A 143 12.79 -28.29 -3.02
C VAL A 143 12.89 -29.82 -2.97
N SER A 144 12.06 -30.52 -3.75
CA SER A 144 12.05 -31.98 -3.80
C SER A 144 13.29 -32.54 -4.51
N GLU A 145 13.64 -31.99 -5.67
CA GLU A 145 14.80 -32.41 -6.47
C GLU A 145 16.11 -32.25 -5.67
N LYS A 146 16.27 -31.09 -5.01
CA LYS A 146 17.48 -30.77 -4.23
C LYS A 146 17.43 -31.29 -2.79
N LYS A 147 16.36 -31.96 -2.36
CA LYS A 147 16.12 -32.50 -1.01
C LYS A 147 16.22 -31.43 0.08
N LEU A 148 15.71 -30.23 -0.20
CA LEU A 148 15.83 -29.05 0.69
C LEU A 148 14.65 -28.87 1.63
N MET A 149 13.63 -29.74 1.63
CA MET A 149 12.44 -29.60 2.46
C MET A 149 12.76 -29.34 3.94
N PRO A 150 13.71 -30.02 4.61
CA PRO A 150 14.05 -29.76 6.01
C PRO A 150 14.68 -28.40 6.27
N TYR A 151 15.08 -27.69 5.22
CA TYR A 151 15.80 -26.41 5.26
C TYR A 151 15.00 -25.29 4.62
N THR A 152 13.68 -25.40 4.66
CA THR A 152 12.77 -24.39 4.13
C THR A 152 11.69 -24.01 5.14
N THR A 153 11.16 -22.82 4.99
CA THR A 153 9.92 -22.35 5.66
C THR A 153 8.99 -21.74 4.64
N HIS A 154 7.72 -21.57 5.02
CA HIS A 154 6.74 -20.95 4.16
C HIS A 154 7.03 -19.47 3.94
N VAL A 155 6.85 -19.00 2.70
CA VAL A 155 7.03 -17.59 2.35
C VAL A 155 6.03 -17.14 1.31
N VAL A 156 5.61 -15.89 1.39
CA VAL A 156 4.77 -15.23 0.39
C VAL A 156 5.59 -14.16 -0.32
N GLY A 157 5.76 -14.30 -1.62
CA GLY A 157 6.57 -13.40 -2.43
C GLY A 157 5.80 -12.41 -3.29
N LYS A 158 4.49 -12.59 -3.44
CA LYS A 158 3.65 -11.73 -4.28
C LYS A 158 2.26 -11.56 -3.69
N SER A 159 1.70 -10.36 -3.80
CA SER A 159 0.36 -10.02 -3.28
C SER A 159 -0.77 -10.86 -3.89
N ASN A 160 -0.61 -11.34 -5.12
CA ASN A 160 -1.62 -12.17 -5.81
C ASN A 160 -1.72 -13.61 -5.29
N TYR A 161 -0.81 -14.03 -4.39
CA TYR A 161 -0.91 -15.32 -3.68
C TYR A 161 -2.02 -15.30 -2.62
N PHE A 162 -2.36 -14.10 -2.11
CA PHE A 162 -3.46 -13.90 -1.17
C PHE A 162 -4.80 -13.77 -1.90
N LYS A 163 -5.71 -14.68 -1.67
CA LYS A 163 -7.05 -14.64 -2.27
C LYS A 163 -8.08 -13.96 -1.36
N GLY A 164 -7.96 -14.13 -0.05
CA GLY A 164 -8.85 -13.59 0.98
C GLY A 164 -8.17 -12.61 1.93
N ILE A 165 -8.71 -12.55 3.13
CA ILE A 165 -8.16 -11.84 4.31
C ILE A 165 -7.59 -12.81 5.36
N VAL A 166 -7.49 -14.07 4.99
CA VAL A 166 -6.78 -15.13 5.69
C VAL A 166 -5.87 -15.82 4.68
N TYR A 167 -4.67 -16.14 5.11
CA TYR A 167 -3.74 -17.02 4.40
C TYR A 167 -3.50 -18.25 5.29
N ASN A 168 -4.15 -19.33 4.96
CA ASN A 168 -4.11 -20.58 5.72
C ASN A 168 -3.31 -21.65 4.99
N GLU A 169 -3.21 -22.84 5.60
CA GLU A 169 -2.48 -23.97 5.04
C GLU A 169 -3.05 -24.42 3.68
N GLU A 170 -4.37 -24.38 3.49
CA GLU A 170 -5.00 -24.72 2.20
C GLU A 170 -4.56 -23.74 1.08
N ASP A 171 -4.49 -22.45 1.38
CA ASP A 171 -3.98 -21.43 0.44
C ASP A 171 -2.50 -21.66 0.10
N PHE A 172 -1.70 -22.02 1.11
CA PHE A 172 -0.29 -22.37 0.92
C PHE A 172 -0.15 -23.60 0.02
N GLN A 173 -0.90 -24.68 0.29
CA GLN A 173 -0.84 -25.90 -0.50
C GLN A 173 -1.26 -25.65 -1.96
N LYS A 174 -2.34 -24.90 -2.21
CA LYS A 174 -2.76 -24.52 -3.57
C LYS A 174 -1.66 -23.75 -4.32
N ASN A 175 -0.98 -22.83 -3.65
CA ASN A 175 0.14 -22.09 -4.24
C ASN A 175 1.35 -23.02 -4.51
N SER A 176 1.63 -23.94 -3.61
CA SER A 176 2.69 -24.96 -3.76
C SER A 176 2.42 -25.91 -4.92
N GLU A 177 1.18 -26.40 -5.03
CA GLU A 177 0.75 -27.30 -6.14
C GLU A 177 0.76 -26.59 -7.49
N ALA A 178 0.51 -25.29 -7.52
CA ALA A 178 0.69 -24.45 -8.69
C ALA A 178 2.18 -24.17 -9.00
N ASN A 179 3.11 -24.83 -8.32
CA ASN A 179 4.56 -24.71 -8.44
C ASN A 179 5.07 -23.28 -8.28
N LEU A 180 4.37 -22.46 -7.46
CA LEU A 180 4.81 -21.11 -7.12
C LEU A 180 6.00 -21.16 -6.13
N PRO A 181 6.90 -20.18 -6.13
CA PRO A 181 8.01 -20.10 -5.18
C PRO A 181 7.52 -19.66 -3.80
N VAL A 182 7.07 -20.62 -2.99
CA VAL A 182 6.48 -20.42 -1.65
C VAL A 182 7.31 -21.04 -0.52
N TYR A 183 8.49 -21.56 -0.83
CA TYR A 183 9.44 -22.10 0.12
C TYR A 183 10.65 -21.17 0.21
N LEU A 184 10.97 -20.67 1.39
CA LEU A 184 12.17 -19.88 1.65
C LEU A 184 13.28 -20.81 2.11
N PHE A 185 14.41 -20.83 1.41
CA PHE A 185 15.58 -21.59 1.81
C PHE A 185 16.25 -20.97 3.04
N ILE A 186 16.37 -21.77 4.11
CA ILE A 186 16.92 -21.36 5.40
C ILE A 186 17.88 -22.47 5.88
N PRO A 187 19.13 -22.47 5.41
CA PRO A 187 20.12 -23.39 5.93
C PRO A 187 20.43 -23.04 7.42
N PRO A 188 20.97 -24.01 8.19
CA PRO A 188 21.44 -23.73 9.53
C PRO A 188 22.46 -22.58 9.54
N ALA A 189 22.40 -21.74 10.60
CA ALA A 189 23.32 -20.61 10.77
C ALA A 189 24.71 -21.09 11.22
N LYS A 190 25.41 -21.82 10.36
CA LYS A 190 26.71 -22.44 10.60
C LYS A 190 27.66 -22.17 9.43
N ASP A 191 28.96 -22.33 9.67
CA ASP A 191 29.95 -22.23 8.63
C ASP A 191 29.73 -23.31 7.56
N TYR A 192 30.02 -22.98 6.31
CA TYR A 192 29.78 -23.81 5.13
C TYR A 192 30.25 -25.26 5.30
N ALA A 193 31.47 -25.50 5.84
CA ALA A 193 32.01 -26.83 6.04
C ALA A 193 31.19 -27.75 6.94
N THR A 194 30.42 -27.17 7.85
CA THR A 194 29.60 -27.90 8.84
C THR A 194 28.12 -28.06 8.46
N LEU A 195 27.75 -27.51 7.31
CA LEU A 195 26.38 -27.62 6.80
C LEU A 195 26.05 -29.03 6.31
N PRO A 196 24.77 -29.44 6.34
CA PRO A 196 24.29 -30.62 5.63
C PRO A 196 24.70 -30.62 4.16
N LYS A 197 24.91 -31.81 3.60
CA LYS A 197 25.39 -31.96 2.21
C LYS A 197 24.47 -31.26 1.22
N GLU A 198 23.17 -31.43 1.35
CA GLU A 198 22.16 -30.83 0.47
C GLU A 198 22.24 -29.29 0.47
N CYS A 199 22.47 -28.69 1.66
CA CYS A 199 22.69 -27.25 1.78
C CYS A 199 23.96 -26.82 1.10
N ARG A 200 25.09 -27.53 1.32
CA ARG A 200 26.37 -27.22 0.67
C ARG A 200 26.28 -27.29 -0.85
N ASP A 201 25.69 -28.36 -1.37
CA ASP A 201 25.53 -28.57 -2.80
C ASP A 201 24.69 -27.44 -3.42
N TYR A 202 23.60 -27.01 -2.74
CA TYR A 202 22.76 -25.92 -3.21
C TYR A 202 23.44 -24.55 -3.10
N ILE A 203 24.20 -24.29 -2.04
CA ILE A 203 24.99 -23.05 -1.88
C ILE A 203 26.08 -22.99 -2.96
N SER A 204 26.81 -24.10 -3.22
CA SER A 204 27.80 -24.17 -4.30
C SER A 204 27.18 -23.91 -5.67
N TYR A 205 25.98 -24.44 -5.94
CA TYR A 205 25.22 -24.04 -7.11
C TYR A 205 24.98 -22.53 -7.16
N GLY A 206 24.55 -21.92 -6.07
CA GLY A 206 24.37 -20.47 -5.98
C GLY A 206 25.63 -19.67 -6.27
N GLU A 207 26.80 -20.17 -5.87
CA GLU A 207 28.12 -19.56 -6.14
C GLU A 207 28.51 -19.70 -7.63
N THR A 208 28.23 -20.84 -8.25
CA THR A 208 28.45 -21.01 -9.71
C THR A 208 27.55 -20.06 -10.52
N GLN A 209 26.36 -19.73 -10.01
CA GLN A 209 25.45 -18.72 -10.60
C GLN A 209 25.80 -17.29 -10.20
N LYS A 210 26.88 -17.06 -9.43
CA LYS A 210 27.31 -15.74 -8.92
C LYS A 210 26.25 -14.99 -8.09
N TYR A 211 25.36 -15.70 -7.44
CA TYR A 211 24.31 -15.07 -6.62
C TYR A 211 24.86 -14.38 -5.39
N HIS A 212 25.99 -14.84 -4.86
CA HIS A 212 26.71 -14.25 -3.73
C HIS A 212 27.35 -12.90 -4.05
N GLU A 213 27.62 -12.59 -5.33
CA GLU A 213 28.23 -11.33 -5.77
C GLU A 213 27.26 -10.15 -5.73
N GLY A 214 25.93 -10.41 -5.67
CA GLY A 214 24.92 -9.37 -5.56
C GLY A 214 25.11 -8.53 -4.29
N TYR A 215 24.96 -7.19 -4.39
CA TYR A 215 25.24 -6.25 -3.29
C TYR A 215 24.68 -6.67 -1.93
N LYS A 216 23.39 -7.06 -1.86
CA LYS A 216 22.75 -7.48 -0.60
C LYS A 216 23.27 -8.80 -0.05
N CYS A 217 23.81 -9.69 -0.89
CA CYS A 217 24.41 -10.95 -0.49
C CYS A 217 25.88 -10.73 -0.07
N SER A 218 26.65 -9.96 -0.86
CA SER A 218 28.09 -9.74 -0.65
C SER A 218 28.44 -9.04 0.66
N ILE A 219 27.54 -8.21 1.19
CA ILE A 219 27.75 -7.51 2.48
C ILE A 219 27.44 -8.37 3.71
N ARG A 220 26.92 -9.61 3.55
CA ARG A 220 26.61 -10.51 4.66
C ARG A 220 27.82 -11.35 5.04
N LYS A 221 27.96 -11.60 6.35
CA LYS A 221 29.04 -12.50 6.84
C LYS A 221 28.95 -13.90 6.21
N LEU A 222 27.71 -14.41 6.11
CA LEU A 222 27.37 -15.66 5.40
C LEU A 222 26.31 -15.30 4.37
N TRP A 223 26.69 -15.22 3.11
CA TRP A 223 25.83 -14.70 2.02
C TRP A 223 24.51 -15.47 1.86
N TYR A 224 24.53 -16.76 2.20
CA TYR A 224 23.39 -17.68 2.10
C TYR A 224 22.39 -17.59 3.26
N LEU A 225 22.62 -16.75 4.27
CA LEU A 225 21.67 -16.51 5.34
C LEU A 225 20.80 -15.29 5.07
N THR A 226 19.49 -15.47 5.23
CA THR A 226 18.55 -14.34 5.15
C THR A 226 18.42 -13.64 6.51
N PRO A 227 18.47 -12.31 6.55
CA PRO A 227 18.30 -11.57 7.81
C PRO A 227 16.82 -11.52 8.23
N SER A 228 16.59 -11.23 9.51
CA SER A 228 15.27 -10.83 10.01
C SER A 228 14.15 -11.85 9.79
N LEU A 229 14.45 -13.13 10.03
CA LEU A 229 13.44 -14.19 9.92
C LEU A 229 12.57 -14.22 11.19
N TRP A 230 11.26 -13.98 11.01
CA TRP A 230 10.22 -14.14 12.03
C TRP A 230 8.85 -14.33 11.38
N THR A 231 7.94 -14.98 12.09
CA THR A 231 6.58 -15.25 11.61
C THR A 231 5.66 -14.12 12.07
N PRO A 232 5.06 -13.35 11.13
CA PRO A 232 4.13 -12.28 11.45
C PRO A 232 2.74 -12.81 11.84
N ASP A 233 1.99 -12.03 12.61
CA ASP A 233 0.58 -12.30 12.92
C ASP A 233 -0.31 -12.09 11.68
N ALA A 234 0.05 -11.14 10.84
CA ALA A 234 -0.66 -10.78 9.62
C ALA A 234 0.26 -10.14 8.58
N PHE A 235 -0.29 -9.93 7.40
CA PHE A 235 0.35 -9.21 6.30
C PHE A 235 -0.48 -8.00 5.89
N VAL A 236 0.19 -6.96 5.41
CA VAL A 236 -0.42 -5.86 4.67
C VAL A 236 0.28 -5.67 3.34
N LEU A 237 -0.47 -5.28 2.33
CA LEU A 237 0.07 -5.14 0.99
C LEU A 237 0.93 -3.88 0.88
N ARG A 238 2.20 -4.04 0.49
CA ARG A 238 3.04 -2.90 0.11
C ARG A 238 2.53 -2.26 -1.17
N GLN A 239 2.12 -3.10 -2.13
CA GLN A 239 1.57 -2.67 -3.42
C GLN A 239 0.12 -3.10 -3.51
N VAL A 240 -0.77 -2.11 -3.61
CA VAL A 240 -2.22 -2.28 -3.66
C VAL A 240 -2.72 -1.99 -5.06
N GLY A 241 -3.38 -2.96 -5.68
CA GLY A 241 -4.11 -2.79 -6.94
C GLY A 241 -5.47 -2.13 -6.69
N ASP A 242 -6.45 -2.93 -6.32
CA ASP A 242 -7.84 -2.49 -6.22
C ASP A 242 -8.14 -1.81 -4.88
N TYR A 243 -7.83 -2.47 -3.77
CA TYR A 243 -8.09 -1.97 -2.41
C TYR A 243 -7.10 -2.55 -1.39
N PRO A 244 -6.81 -1.82 -0.29
CA PRO A 244 -5.94 -2.32 0.75
C PRO A 244 -6.64 -3.39 1.59
N LYS A 245 -5.86 -4.35 2.12
CA LYS A 245 -6.37 -5.37 3.03
C LYS A 245 -5.29 -5.83 4.02
N LEU A 246 -5.72 -6.22 5.20
CA LEU A 246 -4.92 -6.92 6.18
C LEU A 246 -5.27 -8.41 6.12
N ILE A 247 -4.26 -9.26 6.01
CA ILE A 247 -4.41 -10.69 5.80
C ILE A 247 -3.84 -11.44 6.99
N LEU A 248 -4.67 -12.19 7.72
CA LEU A 248 -4.23 -13.00 8.84
C LEU A 248 -3.34 -14.15 8.37
N ASN A 249 -2.25 -14.40 9.09
CA ASN A 249 -1.30 -15.47 8.81
C ASN A 249 -1.63 -16.71 9.63
N GLN A 250 -2.27 -17.70 9.02
CA GLN A 250 -2.57 -18.99 9.62
C GLN A 250 -1.74 -20.14 9.01
N ALA A 251 -0.89 -19.83 8.02
CA ALA A 251 0.03 -20.78 7.39
C ALA A 251 1.47 -20.66 7.92
N GLU A 252 1.68 -19.91 9.01
CA GLU A 252 3.00 -19.66 9.60
C GLU A 252 4.06 -19.19 8.59
N ALA A 253 3.61 -18.48 7.55
CA ALA A 253 4.49 -17.99 6.51
C ALA A 253 5.18 -16.69 6.90
N SER A 254 6.36 -16.42 6.35
CA SER A 254 6.94 -15.09 6.30
C SER A 254 6.68 -14.44 4.94
N SER A 255 7.22 -13.26 4.68
CA SER A 255 7.08 -12.60 3.38
C SER A 255 8.38 -11.95 2.92
N THR A 256 8.49 -11.74 1.61
CA THR A 256 9.56 -10.89 1.04
C THR A 256 9.17 -9.42 1.10
N ASP A 257 10.11 -8.54 0.76
CA ASP A 257 9.99 -7.07 0.78
C ASP A 257 8.87 -6.47 -0.09
N THR A 258 8.20 -7.29 -0.88
CA THR A 258 7.00 -6.89 -1.63
C THR A 258 5.72 -6.87 -0.78
N ILE A 259 5.77 -7.41 0.44
CA ILE A 259 4.65 -7.54 1.38
C ILE A 259 5.17 -7.18 2.77
N HIS A 260 4.48 -6.29 3.45
CA HIS A 260 4.83 -5.92 4.82
C HIS A 260 4.29 -6.92 5.82
N ARG A 261 5.05 -7.13 6.88
CA ARG A 261 4.76 -8.03 8.01
C ARG A 261 4.14 -7.22 9.15
N VAL A 262 3.14 -7.77 9.78
CA VAL A 262 2.41 -7.13 10.89
C VAL A 262 2.60 -7.93 12.16
N ARG A 263 2.86 -7.23 13.27
CA ARG A 263 2.79 -7.74 14.64
C ARG A 263 1.72 -6.98 15.40
N PHE A 264 0.75 -7.70 15.99
CA PHE A 264 -0.25 -7.07 16.83
C PHE A 264 0.32 -6.72 18.21
N LYS A 265 0.07 -5.48 18.64
CA LYS A 265 0.53 -4.96 19.94
C LYS A 265 -0.32 -5.44 21.11
N THR A 266 -1.55 -5.88 20.84
CA THR A 266 -2.51 -6.28 21.85
C THR A 266 -3.20 -7.59 21.48
N LYS A 267 -3.49 -8.40 22.50
CA LYS A 267 -4.34 -9.59 22.39
C LYS A 267 -5.79 -9.32 22.83
N ALA A 268 -6.09 -8.11 23.26
CA ALA A 268 -7.43 -7.72 23.70
C ALA A 268 -8.44 -7.66 22.55
N ILE A 269 -7.94 -7.48 21.31
CA ILE A 269 -8.73 -7.46 20.10
C ILE A 269 -8.29 -8.63 19.22
N SER A 270 -9.24 -9.46 18.77
CA SER A 270 -8.91 -10.60 17.92
C SER A 270 -8.36 -10.14 16.57
N GLY A 271 -7.45 -10.92 15.99
CA GLY A 271 -6.94 -10.64 14.64
C GLY A 271 -8.06 -10.56 13.60
N GLU A 272 -9.11 -11.39 13.72
CA GLU A 272 -10.29 -11.35 12.85
C GLU A 272 -11.00 -9.99 12.93
N THR A 273 -11.18 -9.47 14.15
CA THR A 273 -11.77 -8.13 14.35
C THR A 273 -10.92 -7.03 13.73
N ILE A 274 -9.59 -7.10 13.87
CA ILE A 274 -8.67 -6.13 13.25
C ILE A 274 -8.75 -6.22 11.72
N ALA A 275 -8.75 -7.43 11.15
CA ALA A 275 -8.84 -7.64 9.71
C ALA A 275 -10.17 -7.13 9.12
N LEU A 276 -11.29 -7.38 9.81
CA LEU A 276 -12.60 -6.82 9.44
C LEU A 276 -12.59 -5.30 9.54
N SER A 277 -12.04 -4.76 10.62
CA SER A 277 -11.97 -3.31 10.85
C SER A 277 -11.18 -2.58 9.77
N TYR A 278 -10.24 -3.25 9.12
CA TYR A 278 -9.46 -2.68 8.01
C TYR A 278 -10.28 -2.50 6.72
N LEU A 279 -11.39 -3.25 6.56
CA LEU A 279 -12.21 -3.29 5.35
C LEU A 279 -13.40 -2.30 5.41
N ASN A 280 -13.12 -1.02 5.46
CA ASN A 280 -14.15 0.02 5.53
C ASN A 280 -13.83 1.21 4.62
N SER A 281 -14.86 1.96 4.25
CA SER A 281 -14.75 3.09 3.31
C SER A 281 -13.87 4.23 3.84
N LEU A 282 -13.77 4.42 5.17
CA LEU A 282 -12.91 5.44 5.78
C LEU A 282 -11.43 5.07 5.57
N THR A 283 -11.03 3.87 5.99
CA THR A 283 -9.64 3.39 5.83
C THR A 283 -9.24 3.36 4.36
N PHE A 284 -10.15 3.00 3.46
CA PHE A 284 -9.88 3.01 2.02
C PHE A 284 -9.67 4.43 1.47
N ALA A 285 -10.50 5.39 1.86
CA ALA A 285 -10.34 6.79 1.46
C ALA A 285 -8.99 7.36 1.92
N PHE A 286 -8.63 7.14 3.19
CA PHE A 286 -7.35 7.59 3.72
C PHE A 286 -6.16 6.86 3.11
N SER A 287 -6.31 5.60 2.71
CA SER A 287 -5.26 4.86 2.02
C SER A 287 -4.85 5.52 0.71
N GLU A 288 -5.81 5.99 -0.10
CA GLU A 288 -5.53 6.68 -1.35
C GLU A 288 -4.82 8.04 -1.16
N ILE A 289 -5.04 8.70 -0.02
CA ILE A 289 -4.38 9.96 0.31
C ILE A 289 -2.98 9.72 0.88
N THR A 290 -2.84 8.68 1.72
CA THR A 290 -1.61 8.38 2.43
C THR A 290 -0.60 7.63 1.57
N GLY A 291 -1.06 6.73 0.71
CA GLY A 291 -0.19 5.97 -0.19
C GLY A 291 0.40 6.82 -1.31
N ARG A 292 1.35 6.23 -2.01
CA ARG A 292 2.01 6.82 -3.18
C ARG A 292 1.52 6.14 -4.45
N SER A 293 0.97 6.92 -5.36
CA SER A 293 0.54 6.43 -6.68
C SER A 293 1.69 6.56 -7.68
N TYR A 294 2.02 5.47 -8.32
CA TYR A 294 2.95 5.44 -9.44
C TYR A 294 2.19 5.23 -10.76
N GLY A 295 2.81 5.59 -11.88
CA GLY A 295 2.17 5.62 -13.21
C GLY A 295 1.55 4.30 -13.68
N GLY A 296 1.91 3.16 -13.08
CA GLY A 296 1.29 1.86 -13.36
C GLY A 296 -0.08 1.62 -12.68
N GLY A 297 -0.66 2.62 -12.01
CA GLY A 297 -1.94 2.51 -11.31
C GLY A 297 -1.87 1.73 -9.99
N VAL A 298 -0.66 1.50 -9.48
CA VAL A 298 -0.44 0.80 -8.21
C VAL A 298 -0.27 1.82 -7.08
N LEU A 299 -0.99 1.62 -5.98
CA LEU A 299 -0.79 2.37 -4.76
C LEU A 299 0.26 1.68 -3.90
N THR A 300 1.30 2.39 -3.50
CA THR A 300 2.42 1.83 -2.72
C THR A 300 2.51 2.47 -1.35
N PHE A 301 2.83 1.65 -0.36
CA PHE A 301 3.03 2.09 1.02
C PHE A 301 4.41 1.72 1.55
N GLU A 302 4.99 2.60 2.35
CA GLU A 302 6.02 2.23 3.31
C GLU A 302 5.38 1.85 4.67
N PRO A 303 6.08 1.10 5.53
CA PRO A 303 5.52 0.69 6.82
C PRO A 303 4.92 1.83 7.64
N THR A 304 5.63 2.94 7.76
CA THR A 304 5.17 4.12 8.52
C THR A 304 3.91 4.75 7.92
N GLU A 305 3.70 4.66 6.62
CA GLU A 305 2.48 5.17 5.97
C GLU A 305 1.26 4.32 6.31
N ILE A 306 1.44 3.00 6.46
CA ILE A 306 0.37 2.11 6.93
C ILE A 306 0.09 2.35 8.42
N GLU A 307 1.12 2.53 9.23
CA GLU A 307 0.99 2.83 10.65
C GLU A 307 0.26 4.14 10.95
N GLU A 308 0.37 5.12 10.04
CA GLU A 308 -0.33 6.41 10.12
C GLU A 308 -1.80 6.34 9.64
N LEU A 309 -2.24 5.25 9.00
CA LEU A 309 -3.62 5.14 8.51
C LEU A 309 -4.63 5.17 9.67
N PRO A 310 -5.69 5.97 9.57
CA PRO A 310 -6.79 5.93 10.51
C PRO A 310 -7.50 4.57 10.45
N LEU A 311 -7.59 3.90 11.57
CA LEU A 311 -8.23 2.61 11.71
C LEU A 311 -9.29 2.64 12.81
N PRO A 312 -10.56 2.81 12.46
CA PRO A 312 -11.63 2.60 13.41
C PRO A 312 -11.73 1.12 13.75
N ILE A 313 -11.85 0.78 15.02
CA ILE A 313 -11.92 -0.61 15.47
C ILE A 313 -13.35 -1.01 15.79
N LEU A 314 -13.78 -2.13 15.22
CA LEU A 314 -15.04 -2.79 15.56
C LEU A 314 -15.06 -3.14 17.06
N GLY A 315 -16.09 -2.68 17.74
CA GLY A 315 -16.44 -3.17 19.06
C GLY A 315 -17.10 -4.56 18.95
N LYS A 316 -17.99 -4.88 19.91
CA LYS A 316 -18.79 -6.13 19.83
C LYS A 316 -19.63 -6.14 18.56
N HIS A 317 -19.53 -7.18 17.76
CA HIS A 317 -20.25 -7.32 16.48
C HIS A 317 -20.61 -8.78 16.18
N ASN A 318 -21.54 -8.97 15.24
CA ASN A 318 -21.97 -10.27 14.75
C ASN A 318 -21.62 -10.48 13.26
N ILE A 319 -20.59 -9.80 12.76
CA ILE A 319 -20.14 -10.00 11.38
C ILE A 319 -19.50 -11.39 11.29
N ASP A 320 -19.99 -12.21 10.38
CA ASP A 320 -19.39 -13.51 10.06
C ASP A 320 -18.10 -13.32 9.25
N PHE A 321 -16.98 -13.55 9.90
CA PHE A 321 -15.64 -13.42 9.30
C PHE A 321 -15.45 -14.34 8.08
N LYS A 322 -15.92 -15.58 8.15
CA LYS A 322 -15.80 -16.54 7.04
C LYS A 322 -16.59 -16.09 5.82
N ARG A 323 -17.78 -15.52 6.04
CA ARG A 323 -18.60 -14.92 4.96
C ARG A 323 -17.85 -13.76 4.30
N VAL A 324 -17.26 -12.87 5.07
CA VAL A 324 -16.48 -11.73 4.54
C VAL A 324 -15.27 -12.23 3.77
N ASP A 325 -14.50 -13.19 4.29
CA ASP A 325 -13.37 -13.78 3.56
C ASP A 325 -13.81 -14.39 2.23
N SER A 326 -14.95 -15.11 2.23
CA SER A 326 -15.53 -15.67 1.01
C SER A 326 -15.90 -14.59 -0.02
N LEU A 327 -16.49 -13.47 0.40
CA LEU A 327 -16.81 -12.35 -0.48
C LEU A 327 -15.54 -11.71 -1.07
N ILE A 328 -14.49 -11.55 -0.27
CA ILE A 328 -13.18 -11.05 -0.74
C ILE A 328 -12.59 -12.01 -1.78
N ARG A 329 -12.63 -13.31 -1.56
CA ARG A 329 -12.18 -14.34 -2.55
C ARG A 329 -12.97 -14.26 -3.85
N GLN A 330 -14.23 -13.87 -3.80
CA GLN A 330 -15.11 -13.65 -4.95
C GLN A 330 -14.97 -12.23 -5.56
N ARG A 331 -14.08 -11.38 -5.05
CA ARG A 331 -13.88 -9.98 -5.45
C ARG A 331 -15.10 -9.08 -5.27
N LYS A 332 -15.96 -9.39 -4.31
CA LYS A 332 -17.20 -8.66 -4.01
C LYS A 332 -16.99 -7.60 -2.93
N ILE A 333 -16.08 -6.68 -3.18
CA ILE A 333 -15.68 -5.68 -2.17
C ILE A 333 -16.84 -4.74 -1.79
N GLU A 334 -17.73 -4.41 -2.70
CA GLU A 334 -18.88 -3.55 -2.41
C GLU A 334 -19.82 -4.19 -1.36
N GLU A 335 -20.10 -5.50 -1.49
CA GLU A 335 -20.89 -6.23 -0.50
C GLU A 335 -20.20 -6.27 0.87
N VAL A 336 -18.88 -6.38 0.90
CA VAL A 336 -18.09 -6.32 2.13
C VAL A 336 -18.19 -4.95 2.79
N LEU A 337 -18.02 -3.87 2.01
CA LEU A 337 -18.14 -2.51 2.51
C LEU A 337 -19.56 -2.24 3.04
N ASP A 338 -20.61 -2.76 2.38
CA ASP A 338 -21.98 -2.60 2.88
C ASP A 338 -22.19 -3.26 4.25
N ILE A 339 -21.53 -4.40 4.49
CA ILE A 339 -21.60 -5.09 5.78
C ILE A 339 -20.82 -4.31 6.85
N VAL A 340 -19.54 -4.02 6.56
CA VAL A 340 -18.61 -3.46 7.55
C VAL A 340 -18.93 -1.98 7.82
N ASP A 341 -19.16 -1.16 6.80
CA ASP A 341 -19.51 0.25 6.97
C ASP A 341 -20.78 0.44 7.79
N ARG A 342 -21.80 -0.39 7.52
CA ARG A 342 -23.07 -0.33 8.30
C ARG A 342 -22.82 -0.61 9.77
N GLU A 343 -22.03 -1.63 10.10
CA GLU A 343 -21.79 -1.99 11.50
C GLU A 343 -20.83 -1.02 12.16
N LEU A 344 -19.68 -0.75 11.54
CA LEU A 344 -18.60 0.03 12.12
C LEU A 344 -18.87 1.53 12.04
N LEU A 345 -19.08 2.05 10.84
CA LEU A 345 -19.14 3.50 10.63
C LEU A 345 -20.52 4.05 11.03
N ILE A 346 -21.62 3.40 10.63
CA ILE A 346 -22.98 3.93 10.89
C ILE A 346 -23.42 3.58 12.30
N LYS A 347 -23.44 2.30 12.68
CA LYS A 347 -24.02 1.88 13.97
C LYS A 347 -23.12 2.23 15.16
N GLN A 348 -21.79 1.98 15.08
CA GLN A 348 -20.90 2.17 16.22
C GLN A 348 -20.35 3.60 16.28
N LEU A 349 -19.82 4.13 15.18
CA LEU A 349 -19.24 5.48 15.14
C LEU A 349 -20.25 6.60 14.87
N LYS A 350 -21.51 6.27 14.51
CA LYS A 350 -22.58 7.24 14.26
C LYS A 350 -22.32 8.19 13.09
N PHE A 351 -21.58 7.74 12.08
CA PHE A 351 -21.52 8.46 10.82
C PHE A 351 -22.87 8.38 10.11
N SER A 352 -23.28 9.45 9.46
CA SER A 352 -24.45 9.46 8.58
C SER A 352 -24.19 8.62 7.32
N GLU A 353 -25.25 8.10 6.71
CA GLU A 353 -25.15 7.39 5.43
C GLU A 353 -24.53 8.28 4.34
N LYS A 354 -24.80 9.60 4.38
CA LYS A 354 -24.19 10.58 3.46
C LYS A 354 -22.67 10.63 3.64
N GLU A 355 -22.17 10.70 4.87
CA GLU A 355 -20.72 10.73 5.13
C GLU A 355 -20.05 9.43 4.67
N VAL A 356 -20.64 8.27 4.94
CA VAL A 356 -20.12 6.97 4.49
C VAL A 356 -20.13 6.88 2.96
N LYS A 357 -21.18 7.32 2.30
CA LYS A 357 -21.24 7.40 0.82
C LYS A 357 -20.18 8.33 0.27
N THR A 358 -19.94 9.46 0.93
CA THR A 358 -18.87 10.40 0.53
C THR A 358 -17.48 9.75 0.67
N LEU A 359 -17.19 9.06 1.77
CA LEU A 359 -15.93 8.34 1.96
C LEU A 359 -15.70 7.28 0.88
N ARG A 360 -16.74 6.48 0.58
CA ARG A 360 -16.69 5.50 -0.50
C ARG A 360 -16.47 6.18 -1.87
N GLY A 361 -17.09 7.35 -2.08
CA GLY A 361 -16.89 8.19 -3.26
C GLY A 361 -15.45 8.69 -3.39
N ILE A 362 -14.85 9.16 -2.29
CA ILE A 362 -13.44 9.59 -2.24
C ILE A 362 -12.51 8.44 -2.66
N TRP A 363 -12.68 7.26 -2.04
CA TRP A 363 -11.90 6.08 -2.43
C TRP A 363 -12.02 5.78 -3.93
N LYS A 364 -13.25 5.68 -4.45
CA LYS A 364 -13.48 5.38 -5.87
C LYS A 364 -12.91 6.43 -6.80
N LYS A 365 -13.04 7.71 -6.46
CA LYS A 365 -12.51 8.83 -7.24
C LYS A 365 -10.99 8.77 -7.34
N LEU A 366 -10.29 8.62 -6.21
CA LEU A 366 -8.84 8.62 -6.18
C LEU A 366 -8.25 7.32 -6.75
N SER A 367 -8.83 6.16 -6.44
CA SER A 367 -8.39 4.88 -7.03
C SER A 367 -8.66 4.83 -8.52
N GLY A 368 -9.82 5.32 -8.98
CA GLY A 368 -10.14 5.46 -10.40
C GLY A 368 -9.15 6.38 -11.12
N ARG A 369 -8.79 7.51 -10.49
CA ARG A 369 -7.80 8.44 -11.03
C ARG A 369 -6.44 7.78 -11.29
N ARG A 370 -5.95 6.94 -10.37
CA ARG A 370 -4.66 6.25 -10.56
C ARG A 370 -4.74 5.06 -11.51
N THR A 371 -5.85 4.31 -11.54
CA THR A 371 -5.97 3.08 -12.35
C THR A 371 -6.32 3.36 -13.81
N ASN A 372 -7.07 4.43 -14.09
CA ASN A 372 -7.50 4.79 -15.45
C ASN A 372 -6.41 5.50 -16.27
N ARG A 373 -5.26 5.83 -15.65
CA ARG A 373 -4.10 6.41 -16.34
C ARG A 373 -3.32 5.44 -17.22
N LYS A 374 -3.66 4.17 -17.22
CA LYS A 374 -3.11 3.20 -18.15
C LYS A 374 -3.54 3.63 -19.55
N SER A 375 -2.70 4.45 -20.18
CA SER A 375 -2.87 4.81 -21.58
C SER A 375 -2.67 3.60 -22.46
N LYS A 376 -3.50 3.47 -23.35
CA LYS A 376 -3.72 2.75 -24.60
C LYS A 376 -4.65 1.60 -24.47
#